data_500510b80ae83516d7cd46d90b226237
#
_entry.id   500510b80ae83516d7cd46d90b226237
#
_cell.length_a   1.000
_cell.length_b   1.000
_cell.length_c   1.000
_cell.angle_alpha   90.00
_cell.angle_beta   90.00
_cell.angle_gamma   90.00
#
_symmetry.space_group_name_H-M   'P 1'
#
loop_
_entity.id
_entity.type
_entity.pdbx_description
1 polymer ?
#
loop_
_entity_poly.entity_id
_entity_poly.type
_entity_poly.pdbx_seq_one_letter_code
_entity_poly.pdbx_strand_id
1 'polypeptide(L)'
;LKKPVSKLCLALTLGVSVWYLVGCQTVNTKGDPSKAVQVRTQLAAEYIKSNDYDAAKRTLDQALDIDSRDASANMMMGVLLQREGSPQNVEKAERYFKHAIAAEPKNAQARNNYGTYLYQIGRYNDAIDQLQVAGSTLGYDQRYRALENLGRAYLQVGRVAEAEAAFKQALQVNSGAYLAMIEMAEISYLRQQNAEATQYYEQFVQAVGEKNLDARALWIGIRIARANHDTMGSQVLVNQLRALYPDSQEYKRYLQLQYTTEAVWK
;
A
#
# COMPACT_ATOMS: atom_id res chain seq x y z
N LEU A 1 59.85 29.92 73.57
CA LEU A 1 60.20 29.06 74.76
C LEU A 1 59.36 27.76 74.67
N LYS A 2 60.10 26.65 74.78
CA LYS A 2 59.71 25.31 75.21
C LYS A 2 58.83 24.42 74.26
N LYS A 3 59.53 23.44 73.67
CA LYS A 3 59.06 22.11 73.46
C LYS A 3 58.58 21.43 74.76
N PRO A 4 57.82 20.35 74.77
CA PRO A 4 58.31 18.98 74.41
C PRO A 4 57.30 18.08 73.78
N VAL A 5 57.74 17.12 72.94
CA VAL A 5 57.97 15.67 73.10
C VAL A 5 56.74 14.72 73.10
N SER A 6 56.72 13.88 72.12
CA SER A 6 56.42 12.44 72.02
C SER A 6 55.04 11.90 72.40
N LYS A 7 54.44 11.13 71.56
CA LYS A 7 54.36 9.65 71.72
C LYS A 7 53.88 8.95 70.45
N LEU A 8 54.69 8.04 70.09
CA LEU A 8 54.50 7.00 69.10
C LEU A 8 53.38 6.06 69.58
N CYS A 9 52.32 5.87 68.80
CA CYS A 9 51.41 4.75 68.90
C CYS A 9 51.29 4.03 67.59
N LEU A 10 51.91 2.88 67.61
CA LEU A 10 51.82 1.89 66.50
C LEU A 10 50.45 1.25 66.58
N ALA A 11 49.61 1.45 65.62
CA ALA A 11 48.38 0.69 65.45
C ALA A 11 48.46 -0.16 64.17
N LEU A 12 48.53 -1.47 64.35
CA LEU A 12 48.34 -2.49 63.33
C LEU A 12 46.95 -2.37 62.78
N THR A 13 46.78 -2.05 61.52
CA THR A 13 45.53 -2.20 60.79
C THR A 13 45.63 -3.49 59.95
N LEU A 14 44.88 -4.50 60.38
CA LEU A 14 44.60 -5.70 59.60
C LEU A 14 43.90 -5.28 58.30
N GLY A 15 44.56 -5.51 57.17
CA GLY A 15 43.99 -5.35 55.86
C GLY A 15 43.00 -6.47 55.59
N VAL A 16 41.71 -6.17 55.65
CA VAL A 16 40.64 -7.01 55.11
C VAL A 16 40.54 -6.73 53.61
N SER A 17 41.18 -7.60 52.81
CA SER A 17 41.02 -7.58 51.36
C SER A 17 39.63 -8.12 51.00
N VAL A 18 38.67 -7.23 50.82
CA VAL A 18 37.36 -7.61 50.26
C VAL A 18 37.56 -7.83 48.75
N TRP A 19 37.66 -9.07 48.37
CA TRP A 19 37.59 -9.45 46.97
C TRP A 19 36.14 -9.26 46.47
N TYR A 20 35.86 -8.14 45.77
CA TYR A 20 34.66 -8.01 44.97
C TYR A 20 34.72 -8.99 43.84
N LEU A 21 34.09 -10.14 43.99
CA LEU A 21 33.70 -10.97 42.86
C LEU A 21 32.67 -10.20 42.06
N VAL A 22 33.15 -9.43 41.05
CA VAL A 22 32.29 -8.96 39.97
C VAL A 22 31.89 -10.19 39.20
N GLY A 23 30.80 -10.79 39.64
CA GLY A 23 30.11 -11.79 38.87
C GLY A 23 29.67 -11.14 37.55
N CYS A 24 30.34 -11.45 36.45
CA CYS A 24 29.79 -11.25 35.12
C CYS A 24 28.46 -12.04 35.08
N GLN A 25 27.36 -11.39 35.45
CA GLN A 25 26.06 -11.86 35.03
C GLN A 25 26.08 -11.77 33.50
N THR A 26 26.32 -12.90 32.84
CA THR A 26 25.97 -13.07 31.46
C THR A 26 24.47 -12.89 31.41
N VAL A 27 24.03 -11.66 31.13
CA VAL A 27 22.65 -11.38 30.72
C VAL A 27 22.45 -12.21 29.47
N ASN A 28 21.82 -13.36 29.64
CA ASN A 28 21.43 -14.23 28.54
C ASN A 28 20.30 -13.51 27.80
N THR A 29 20.65 -12.46 27.06
CA THR A 29 19.75 -11.78 26.13
C THR A 29 19.59 -12.71 24.92
N LYS A 30 18.91 -13.85 25.12
CA LYS A 30 18.20 -14.43 24.00
C LYS A 30 17.17 -13.39 23.61
N GLY A 31 17.50 -12.56 22.61
CA GLY A 31 16.54 -11.61 22.06
C GLY A 31 15.25 -12.34 21.74
N ASP A 32 14.13 -11.69 22.00
CA ASP A 32 12.81 -12.22 21.71
C ASP A 32 12.74 -12.59 20.21
N PRO A 33 12.60 -13.89 19.85
CA PRO A 33 12.55 -14.32 18.46
C PRO A 33 11.43 -13.62 17.67
N SER A 34 10.27 -13.41 18.30
CA SER A 34 9.13 -12.73 17.69
C SER A 34 9.47 -11.28 17.34
N LYS A 35 10.11 -10.56 18.25
CA LYS A 35 10.58 -9.19 17.98
C LYS A 35 11.64 -9.16 16.89
N ALA A 36 12.52 -10.18 16.84
CA ALA A 36 13.53 -10.26 15.79
C ALA A 36 12.90 -10.47 14.40
N VAL A 37 11.85 -11.30 14.28
CA VAL A 37 11.06 -11.46 13.03
C VAL A 37 10.39 -10.15 12.66
N GLN A 38 9.70 -9.52 13.59
CA GLN A 38 9.00 -8.25 13.36
C GLN A 38 9.94 -7.16 12.82
N VAL A 39 11.09 -6.96 13.47
CA VAL A 39 12.06 -5.93 13.05
C VAL A 39 12.62 -6.23 11.66
N ARG A 40 12.95 -7.49 11.35
CA ARG A 40 13.42 -7.87 10.02
C ARG A 40 12.35 -7.67 8.95
N THR A 41 11.11 -8.04 9.24
CA THR A 41 9.99 -7.85 8.31
C THR A 41 9.75 -6.36 8.01
N GLN A 42 9.83 -5.50 9.03
CA GLN A 42 9.74 -4.05 8.84
C GLN A 42 10.91 -3.49 8.02
N LEU A 43 12.14 -3.92 8.30
CA LEU A 43 13.32 -3.52 7.54
C LEU A 43 13.22 -3.96 6.07
N ALA A 44 12.76 -5.18 5.83
CA ALA A 44 12.53 -5.66 4.48
C ALA A 44 11.47 -4.85 3.73
N ALA A 45 10.43 -4.36 4.41
CA ALA A 45 9.44 -3.48 3.81
C ALA A 45 10.07 -2.15 3.34
N GLU A 46 11.02 -1.58 4.09
CA GLU A 46 11.75 -0.38 3.66
C GLU A 46 12.68 -0.68 2.48
N TYR A 47 13.36 -1.83 2.45
CA TYR A 47 14.14 -2.25 1.29
C TYR A 47 13.28 -2.44 0.03
N ILE A 48 12.09 -3.04 0.16
CA ILE A 48 11.14 -3.16 -0.96
C ILE A 48 10.72 -1.78 -1.48
N LYS A 49 10.48 -0.83 -0.58
CA LYS A 49 10.10 0.54 -0.92
C LYS A 49 11.20 1.30 -1.65
N SER A 50 12.46 1.05 -1.30
CA SER A 50 13.64 1.61 -1.97
C SER A 50 14.09 0.82 -3.20
N ASN A 51 13.36 -0.24 -3.58
CA ASN A 51 13.66 -1.17 -4.68
C ASN A 51 14.98 -1.97 -4.49
N ASP A 52 15.49 -2.08 -3.25
CA ASP A 52 16.61 -2.99 -2.92
C ASP A 52 16.06 -4.40 -2.64
N TYR A 53 15.69 -5.09 -3.71
CA TYR A 53 15.04 -6.41 -3.61
C TYR A 53 15.97 -7.49 -3.07
N ASP A 54 17.28 -7.39 -3.30
CA ASP A 54 18.27 -8.34 -2.78
C ASP A 54 18.42 -8.23 -1.26
N ALA A 55 18.50 -7.01 -0.73
CA ALA A 55 18.53 -6.79 0.72
C ALA A 55 17.21 -7.21 1.37
N ALA A 56 16.07 -6.88 0.74
CA ALA A 56 14.76 -7.31 1.20
C ALA A 56 14.68 -8.83 1.31
N LYS A 57 15.10 -9.54 0.26
CA LYS A 57 15.07 -11.01 0.23
C LYS A 57 15.92 -11.63 1.33
N ARG A 58 17.19 -11.23 1.45
CA ARG A 58 18.07 -11.74 2.51
C ARG A 58 17.48 -11.50 3.91
N THR A 59 16.88 -10.33 4.12
CA THR A 59 16.29 -9.96 5.41
C THR A 59 15.04 -10.78 5.73
N LEU A 60 14.20 -11.05 4.72
CA LEU A 60 13.02 -11.90 4.86
C LEU A 60 13.38 -13.38 5.04
N ASP A 61 14.39 -13.86 4.32
CA ASP A 61 14.90 -15.24 4.53
C ASP A 61 15.32 -15.41 6.00
N GLN A 62 16.08 -14.46 6.57
CA GLN A 62 16.46 -14.48 7.99
C GLN A 62 15.26 -14.38 8.95
N ALA A 63 14.18 -13.69 8.58
CA ALA A 63 12.96 -13.66 9.38
C ALA A 63 12.26 -15.02 9.36
N LEU A 64 12.12 -15.62 8.18
CA LEU A 64 11.47 -16.91 7.97
C LEU A 64 12.29 -18.09 8.50
N ASP A 65 13.61 -17.97 8.60
CA ASP A 65 14.48 -18.95 9.29
C ASP A 65 14.19 -18.98 10.80
N ILE A 66 13.78 -17.87 11.39
CA ILE A 66 13.40 -17.80 12.81
C ILE A 66 11.98 -18.32 13.02
N ASP A 67 11.03 -17.87 12.20
CA ASP A 67 9.64 -18.32 12.20
C ASP A 67 9.10 -18.42 10.77
N SER A 68 9.12 -19.64 10.22
CA SER A 68 8.63 -19.94 8.87
C SER A 68 7.12 -19.75 8.69
N ARG A 69 6.36 -19.60 9.79
CA ARG A 69 4.90 -19.43 9.78
C ARG A 69 4.48 -18.00 10.07
N ASP A 70 5.41 -17.06 10.34
CA ASP A 70 5.04 -15.67 10.58
C ASP A 70 4.25 -15.11 9.39
N ALA A 71 3.02 -14.66 9.66
CA ALA A 71 2.10 -14.19 8.63
C ALA A 71 2.62 -12.95 7.92
N SER A 72 3.23 -12.01 8.66
CA SER A 72 3.73 -10.76 8.13
C SER A 72 4.97 -10.97 7.26
N ALA A 73 5.90 -11.84 7.68
CA ALA A 73 7.09 -12.16 6.89
C ALA A 73 6.73 -12.90 5.59
N ASN A 74 5.80 -13.88 5.66
CA ASN A 74 5.28 -14.55 4.48
C ASN A 74 4.56 -13.56 3.54
N MET A 75 3.67 -12.71 4.06
CA MET A 75 3.01 -11.68 3.26
C MET A 75 4.02 -10.78 2.56
N MET A 76 5.05 -10.32 3.28
CA MET A 76 6.06 -9.40 2.74
C MET A 76 6.96 -10.08 1.70
N MET A 77 7.28 -11.38 1.86
CA MET A 77 7.95 -12.17 0.84
C MET A 77 7.09 -12.28 -0.44
N GLY A 78 5.79 -12.50 -0.29
CA GLY A 78 4.85 -12.48 -1.41
C GLY A 78 4.86 -11.14 -2.16
N VAL A 79 4.84 -10.01 -1.44
CA VAL A 79 4.93 -8.66 -2.01
C VAL A 79 6.26 -8.43 -2.72
N LEU A 80 7.38 -8.86 -2.13
CA LEU A 80 8.70 -8.76 -2.75
C LEU A 80 8.74 -9.47 -4.10
N LEU A 81 8.34 -10.75 -4.11
CA LEU A 81 8.40 -11.58 -5.32
C LEU A 81 7.45 -11.08 -6.42
N GLN A 82 6.29 -10.54 -6.03
CA GLN A 82 5.36 -9.88 -6.95
C GLN A 82 5.98 -8.63 -7.60
N ARG A 83 6.71 -7.82 -6.82
CA ARG A 83 7.34 -6.59 -7.31
C ARG A 83 8.56 -6.84 -8.18
N GLU A 84 9.34 -7.85 -7.86
CA GLU A 84 10.46 -8.29 -8.70
C GLU A 84 9.96 -8.75 -10.08
N GLY A 85 8.80 -9.44 -10.14
CA GLY A 85 7.99 -9.57 -11.34
C GLY A 85 8.47 -10.60 -12.36
N SER A 86 9.56 -11.37 -12.11
CA SER A 86 9.90 -12.48 -13.00
C SER A 86 8.79 -13.55 -12.97
N PRO A 87 8.50 -14.25 -14.10
CA PRO A 87 7.43 -15.23 -14.15
C PRO A 87 7.50 -16.29 -13.06
N GLN A 88 8.71 -16.75 -12.73
CA GLN A 88 8.94 -17.72 -11.67
C GLN A 88 8.65 -17.16 -10.27
N ASN A 89 8.97 -15.89 -10.03
CA ASN A 89 8.73 -15.25 -8.75
C ASN A 89 7.27 -14.85 -8.55
N VAL A 90 6.58 -14.47 -9.63
CA VAL A 90 5.12 -14.26 -9.60
C VAL A 90 4.40 -15.55 -9.14
N GLU A 91 4.77 -16.71 -9.68
CA GLU A 91 4.19 -17.99 -9.25
C GLU A 91 4.53 -18.34 -7.77
N LYS A 92 5.77 -18.08 -7.37
CA LYS A 92 6.20 -18.29 -5.96
C LYS A 92 5.46 -17.36 -4.99
N ALA A 93 5.16 -16.13 -5.40
CA ALA A 93 4.48 -15.14 -4.58
C ALA A 93 3.15 -15.68 -4.02
N GLU A 94 2.38 -16.39 -4.85
CA GLU A 94 1.10 -16.96 -4.43
C GLU A 94 1.24 -17.91 -3.23
N ARG A 95 2.28 -18.74 -3.20
CA ARG A 95 2.51 -19.66 -2.08
C ARG A 95 2.73 -18.92 -0.77
N TYR A 96 3.51 -17.85 -0.80
CA TYR A 96 3.77 -17.03 0.38
C TYR A 96 2.52 -16.29 0.85
N PHE A 97 1.70 -15.73 -0.06
CA PHE A 97 0.42 -15.15 0.33
C PHE A 97 -0.52 -16.20 0.96
N LYS A 98 -0.58 -17.40 0.41
CA LYS A 98 -1.37 -18.49 0.99
C LYS A 98 -0.87 -18.90 2.37
N HIS A 99 0.46 -18.95 2.59
CA HIS A 99 1.04 -19.21 3.92
C HIS A 99 0.65 -18.12 4.92
N ALA A 100 0.72 -16.85 4.53
CA ALA A 100 0.31 -15.73 5.38
C ALA A 100 -1.15 -15.84 5.82
N ILE A 101 -2.06 -16.14 4.87
CA ILE A 101 -3.50 -16.29 5.16
C ILE A 101 -3.79 -17.57 5.97
N ALA A 102 -3.03 -18.65 5.75
CA ALA A 102 -3.18 -19.87 6.53
C ALA A 102 -2.76 -19.67 7.98
N ALA A 103 -1.71 -18.87 8.24
CA ALA A 103 -1.26 -18.51 9.57
C ALA A 103 -2.25 -17.56 10.28
N GLU A 104 -2.73 -16.53 9.58
CA GLU A 104 -3.68 -15.54 10.11
C GLU A 104 -4.86 -15.32 9.15
N PRO A 105 -5.92 -16.16 9.22
CA PRO A 105 -7.03 -16.09 8.26
C PRO A 105 -7.81 -14.77 8.24
N LYS A 106 -7.75 -13.98 9.31
CA LYS A 106 -8.41 -12.67 9.43
C LYS A 106 -7.49 -11.48 9.19
N ASN A 107 -6.22 -11.71 8.81
CA ASN A 107 -5.27 -10.63 8.52
C ASN A 107 -5.71 -9.87 7.27
N ALA A 108 -6.35 -8.71 7.47
CA ALA A 108 -6.89 -7.87 6.40
C ALA A 108 -5.80 -7.36 5.45
N GLN A 109 -4.60 -7.05 5.96
CA GLN A 109 -3.49 -6.60 5.14
C GLN A 109 -2.98 -7.71 4.22
N ALA A 110 -2.82 -8.93 4.74
CA ALA A 110 -2.41 -10.08 3.94
C ALA A 110 -3.46 -10.38 2.84
N ARG A 111 -4.75 -10.32 3.19
CA ARG A 111 -5.83 -10.51 2.23
C ARG A 111 -5.89 -9.41 1.17
N ASN A 112 -5.70 -8.14 1.55
CA ASN A 112 -5.64 -7.05 0.58
C ASN A 112 -4.46 -7.21 -0.38
N ASN A 113 -3.28 -7.56 0.12
CA ASN A 113 -2.10 -7.76 -0.71
C ASN A 113 -2.26 -8.96 -1.64
N TYR A 114 -2.79 -10.07 -1.14
CA TYR A 114 -3.09 -11.23 -1.98
C TYR A 114 -4.16 -10.94 -3.03
N GLY A 115 -5.22 -10.23 -2.66
CA GLY A 115 -6.24 -9.79 -3.61
C GLY A 115 -5.69 -8.87 -4.71
N THR A 116 -4.79 -7.95 -4.35
CA THR A 116 -4.09 -7.09 -5.31
C THR A 116 -3.21 -7.90 -6.27
N TYR A 117 -2.48 -8.90 -5.75
CA TYR A 117 -1.71 -9.83 -6.57
C TYR A 117 -2.62 -10.60 -7.54
N LEU A 118 -3.72 -11.18 -7.06
CA LEU A 118 -4.68 -11.93 -7.89
C LEU A 118 -5.29 -11.05 -8.99
N TYR A 119 -5.60 -9.79 -8.67
CA TYR A 119 -6.06 -8.80 -9.65
C TYR A 119 -5.03 -8.60 -10.77
N GLN A 120 -3.75 -8.44 -10.42
CA GLN A 120 -2.68 -8.19 -11.39
C GLN A 120 -2.45 -9.36 -12.37
N ILE A 121 -2.68 -10.60 -11.90
CA ILE A 121 -2.58 -11.80 -12.76
C ILE A 121 -3.90 -12.17 -13.46
N GLY A 122 -4.93 -11.28 -13.40
CA GLY A 122 -6.20 -11.46 -14.08
C GLY A 122 -7.19 -12.41 -13.40
N ARG A 123 -6.90 -12.89 -12.19
CA ARG A 123 -7.79 -13.77 -11.41
C ARG A 123 -8.79 -12.95 -10.60
N TYR A 124 -9.66 -12.23 -11.28
CA TYR A 124 -10.50 -11.21 -10.68
C TYR A 124 -11.52 -11.74 -9.67
N ASN A 125 -12.13 -12.91 -9.90
CA ASN A 125 -13.06 -13.51 -8.95
C ASN A 125 -12.34 -13.90 -7.64
N ASP A 126 -11.16 -14.52 -7.74
CA ASP A 126 -10.36 -14.87 -6.57
C ASP A 126 -9.89 -13.60 -5.82
N ALA A 127 -9.58 -12.52 -6.56
CA ALA A 127 -9.26 -11.22 -5.98
C ALA A 127 -10.43 -10.65 -5.17
N ILE A 128 -11.65 -10.73 -5.71
CA ILE A 128 -12.88 -10.29 -5.05
C ILE A 128 -13.03 -11.00 -3.69
N ASP A 129 -12.87 -12.32 -3.65
CA ASP A 129 -13.00 -13.10 -2.40
C ASP A 129 -12.05 -12.61 -1.30
N GLN A 130 -10.79 -12.31 -1.67
CA GLN A 130 -9.82 -11.81 -0.69
C GLN A 130 -10.10 -10.37 -0.28
N LEU A 131 -10.42 -9.51 -1.25
CA LEU A 131 -10.66 -8.09 -1.03
C LEU A 131 -11.95 -7.81 -0.26
N GLN A 132 -12.99 -8.65 -0.41
CA GLN A 132 -14.20 -8.57 0.41
C GLN A 132 -13.89 -8.76 1.89
N VAL A 133 -13.05 -9.75 2.24
CA VAL A 133 -12.66 -9.96 3.64
C VAL A 133 -11.90 -8.74 4.16
N ALA A 134 -10.92 -8.22 3.40
CA ALA A 134 -10.16 -7.04 3.81
C ALA A 134 -11.05 -5.79 3.93
N GLY A 135 -11.93 -5.55 2.96
CA GLY A 135 -12.85 -4.40 2.92
C GLY A 135 -13.94 -4.45 4.00
N SER A 136 -14.31 -5.64 4.50
CA SER A 136 -15.26 -5.80 5.59
C SER A 136 -14.64 -5.76 6.98
N THR A 137 -13.30 -5.83 7.10
CA THR A 137 -12.60 -5.86 8.40
C THR A 137 -12.59 -4.47 9.03
N LEU A 138 -13.37 -4.28 10.08
CA LEU A 138 -13.39 -3.05 10.87
C LEU A 138 -12.05 -2.88 11.61
N GLY A 139 -11.58 -1.62 11.70
CA GLY A 139 -10.30 -1.32 12.36
C GLY A 139 -9.05 -1.56 11.47
N TYR A 140 -9.21 -2.01 10.24
CA TYR A 140 -8.12 -2.06 9.28
C TYR A 140 -7.84 -0.66 8.72
N ASP A 141 -6.68 -0.09 9.02
CA ASP A 141 -6.33 1.30 8.67
C ASP A 141 -6.41 1.58 7.16
N GLN A 142 -6.07 0.58 6.32
CA GLN A 142 -6.12 0.69 4.87
C GLN A 142 -7.42 0.11 4.27
N ARG A 143 -8.49 0.02 5.07
CA ARG A 143 -9.78 -0.55 4.64
C ARG A 143 -10.31 0.12 3.38
N TYR A 144 -10.18 1.44 3.27
CA TYR A 144 -10.61 2.17 2.06
C TYR A 144 -9.89 1.69 0.79
N ARG A 145 -8.58 1.38 0.88
CA ARG A 145 -7.82 0.85 -0.26
C ARG A 145 -8.27 -0.56 -0.65
N ALA A 146 -8.60 -1.40 0.33
CA ALA A 146 -9.18 -2.71 0.03
C ALA A 146 -10.52 -2.59 -0.70
N LEU A 147 -11.34 -1.62 -0.31
CA LEU A 147 -12.61 -1.32 -0.96
C LEU A 147 -12.43 -0.73 -2.38
N GLU A 148 -11.43 0.14 -2.59
CA GLU A 148 -11.05 0.62 -3.92
C GLU A 148 -10.62 -0.53 -4.83
N ASN A 149 -9.73 -1.40 -4.35
CA ASN A 149 -9.27 -2.58 -5.08
C ASN A 149 -10.44 -3.55 -5.38
N LEU A 150 -11.36 -3.73 -4.43
CA LEU A 150 -12.57 -4.53 -4.59
C LEU A 150 -13.47 -3.96 -5.70
N GLY A 151 -13.72 -2.65 -5.68
CA GLY A 151 -14.50 -1.98 -6.71
C GLY A 151 -13.89 -2.17 -8.10
N ARG A 152 -12.57 -2.02 -8.23
CA ARG A 152 -11.86 -2.28 -9.49
C ARG A 152 -11.97 -3.73 -9.93
N ALA A 153 -11.86 -4.69 -9.02
CA ALA A 153 -12.02 -6.10 -9.34
C ALA A 153 -13.44 -6.41 -9.83
N TYR A 154 -14.46 -5.80 -9.23
CA TYR A 154 -15.84 -5.91 -9.71
C TYR A 154 -16.02 -5.32 -11.12
N LEU A 155 -15.39 -4.18 -11.43
CA LEU A 155 -15.45 -3.60 -12.79
C LEU A 155 -14.88 -4.56 -13.83
N GLN A 156 -13.78 -5.26 -13.52
CA GLN A 156 -13.16 -6.22 -14.45
C GLN A 156 -14.07 -7.41 -14.80
N VAL A 157 -15.00 -7.76 -13.93
CA VAL A 157 -15.98 -8.84 -14.17
C VAL A 157 -17.38 -8.30 -14.54
N GLY A 158 -17.49 -6.99 -14.84
CA GLY A 158 -18.73 -6.36 -15.29
C GLY A 158 -19.78 -6.12 -14.18
N ARG A 159 -19.40 -6.29 -12.91
CA ARG A 159 -20.30 -6.11 -11.75
C ARG A 159 -20.31 -4.65 -11.30
N VAL A 160 -20.83 -3.77 -12.16
CA VAL A 160 -20.76 -2.30 -11.98
C VAL A 160 -21.52 -1.82 -10.72
N ALA A 161 -22.65 -2.43 -10.37
CA ALA A 161 -23.40 -2.03 -9.19
C ALA A 161 -22.65 -2.32 -7.88
N GLU A 162 -21.98 -3.47 -7.81
CA GLU A 162 -21.15 -3.83 -6.66
C GLU A 162 -19.87 -3.00 -6.61
N ALA A 163 -19.30 -2.66 -7.75
CA ALA A 163 -18.15 -1.74 -7.82
C ALA A 163 -18.51 -0.38 -7.24
N GLU A 164 -19.63 0.19 -7.68
CA GLU A 164 -20.15 1.47 -7.16
C GLU A 164 -20.37 1.42 -5.65
N ALA A 165 -20.98 0.35 -5.14
CA ALA A 165 -21.19 0.18 -3.70
C ALA A 165 -19.84 0.14 -2.94
N ALA A 166 -18.83 -0.56 -3.47
CA ALA A 166 -17.51 -0.63 -2.87
C ALA A 166 -16.80 0.74 -2.88
N PHE A 167 -16.86 1.51 -3.98
CA PHE A 167 -16.29 2.85 -4.05
C PHE A 167 -16.98 3.85 -3.11
N LYS A 168 -18.32 3.80 -3.02
CA LYS A 168 -19.07 4.61 -2.04
C LYS A 168 -18.66 4.30 -0.60
N GLN A 169 -18.48 3.01 -0.27
CA GLN A 169 -17.96 2.63 1.04
C GLN A 169 -16.53 3.11 1.26
N ALA A 170 -15.65 3.06 0.23
CA ALA A 170 -14.30 3.59 0.33
C ALA A 170 -14.30 5.08 0.69
N LEU A 171 -15.15 5.87 0.04
CA LEU A 171 -15.33 7.30 0.32
C LEU A 171 -15.92 7.59 1.70
N GLN A 172 -16.80 6.71 2.21
CA GLN A 172 -17.30 6.82 3.59
C GLN A 172 -16.23 6.55 4.64
N VAL A 173 -15.30 5.61 4.36
CA VAL A 173 -14.18 5.30 5.25
C VAL A 173 -13.11 6.38 5.20
N ASN A 174 -12.81 6.88 4.01
CA ASN A 174 -11.83 7.94 3.77
C ASN A 174 -12.33 8.85 2.65
N SER A 175 -12.74 10.06 3.01
CA SER A 175 -13.20 11.08 2.04
C SER A 175 -12.11 11.50 1.05
N GLY A 176 -10.84 11.20 1.30
CA GLY A 176 -9.71 11.41 0.39
C GLY A 176 -9.38 10.22 -0.52
N ALA A 177 -10.23 9.20 -0.63
CA ALA A 177 -10.04 8.03 -1.49
C ALA A 177 -10.14 8.42 -2.98
N TYR A 178 -9.08 9.02 -3.51
CA TYR A 178 -9.07 9.61 -4.83
C TYR A 178 -9.32 8.61 -5.97
N LEU A 179 -8.90 7.36 -5.79
CA LEU A 179 -9.16 6.32 -6.78
C LEU A 179 -10.68 6.02 -6.87
N ALA A 180 -11.36 5.98 -5.72
CA ALA A 180 -12.82 5.83 -5.72
C ALA A 180 -13.51 7.03 -6.38
N MET A 181 -13.02 8.27 -6.19
CA MET A 181 -13.58 9.46 -6.84
C MET A 181 -13.52 9.37 -8.36
N ILE A 182 -12.35 9.03 -8.93
CA ILE A 182 -12.20 8.99 -10.39
C ILE A 182 -13.00 7.83 -11.01
N GLU A 183 -13.09 6.67 -10.35
CA GLU A 183 -13.92 5.57 -10.82
C GLU A 183 -15.42 5.92 -10.72
N MET A 184 -15.85 6.60 -9.67
CA MET A 184 -17.23 7.09 -9.54
C MET A 184 -17.55 8.16 -10.59
N ALA A 185 -16.61 9.06 -10.91
CA ALA A 185 -16.79 10.04 -11.98
C ALA A 185 -17.04 9.35 -13.33
N GLU A 186 -16.26 8.31 -13.65
CA GLU A 186 -16.44 7.55 -14.89
C GLU A 186 -17.75 6.75 -14.91
N ILE A 187 -18.12 6.08 -13.82
CA ILE A 187 -19.39 5.36 -13.70
C ILE A 187 -20.57 6.30 -13.88
N SER A 188 -20.56 7.45 -13.22
CA SER A 188 -21.64 8.44 -13.32
C SER A 188 -21.72 9.05 -14.74
N TYR A 189 -20.59 9.32 -15.39
CA TYR A 189 -20.55 9.75 -16.80
C TYR A 189 -21.21 8.70 -17.72
N LEU A 190 -20.83 7.42 -17.59
CA LEU A 190 -21.37 6.34 -18.42
C LEU A 190 -22.91 6.17 -18.22
N ARG A 191 -23.42 6.51 -17.05
CA ARG A 191 -24.86 6.54 -16.73
C ARG A 191 -25.55 7.83 -17.11
N GLN A 192 -24.84 8.78 -17.75
CA GLN A 192 -25.37 10.10 -18.13
C GLN A 192 -25.80 10.96 -16.92
N GLN A 193 -25.26 10.69 -15.75
CA GLN A 193 -25.45 11.47 -14.53
C GLN A 193 -24.40 12.60 -14.48
N ASN A 194 -24.49 13.52 -15.43
CA ASN A 194 -23.40 14.47 -15.71
C ASN A 194 -23.03 15.35 -14.50
N ALA A 195 -24.02 15.80 -13.71
CA ALA A 195 -23.76 16.61 -12.51
C ALA A 195 -22.97 15.83 -11.46
N GLU A 196 -23.31 14.56 -11.22
CA GLU A 196 -22.60 13.69 -10.29
C GLU A 196 -21.19 13.35 -10.79
N ALA A 197 -21.06 13.09 -12.11
CA ALA A 197 -19.76 12.85 -12.74
C ALA A 197 -18.82 14.05 -12.55
N THR A 198 -19.32 15.28 -12.76
CA THR A 198 -18.57 16.51 -12.55
C THR A 198 -18.14 16.64 -11.09
N GLN A 199 -19.06 16.45 -10.15
CA GLN A 199 -18.76 16.56 -8.73
C GLN A 199 -17.64 15.62 -8.28
N TYR A 200 -17.70 14.34 -8.68
CA TYR A 200 -16.64 13.36 -8.35
C TYR A 200 -15.31 13.70 -9.03
N TYR A 201 -15.35 14.18 -10.26
CA TYR A 201 -14.15 14.57 -10.98
C TYR A 201 -13.46 15.78 -10.34
N GLU A 202 -14.21 16.81 -9.96
CA GLU A 202 -13.70 17.98 -9.25
C GLU A 202 -13.08 17.62 -7.90
N GLN A 203 -13.75 16.74 -7.12
CA GLN A 203 -13.19 16.21 -5.87
C GLN A 203 -11.88 15.45 -6.11
N PHE A 204 -11.82 14.65 -7.17
CA PHE A 204 -10.58 13.96 -7.55
C PHE A 204 -9.47 14.96 -7.89
N VAL A 205 -9.73 15.93 -8.74
CA VAL A 205 -8.75 16.97 -9.13
C VAL A 205 -8.26 17.75 -7.92
N GLN A 206 -9.15 18.10 -7.00
CA GLN A 206 -8.80 18.76 -5.74
C GLN A 206 -7.90 17.87 -4.86
N ALA A 207 -8.17 16.57 -4.79
CA ALA A 207 -7.42 15.63 -3.97
C ALA A 207 -6.00 15.35 -4.49
N VAL A 208 -5.84 15.22 -5.82
CA VAL A 208 -4.54 14.87 -6.42
C VAL A 208 -3.76 16.08 -6.91
N GLY A 209 -4.44 17.19 -7.20
CA GLY A 209 -3.92 18.41 -7.80
C GLY A 209 -3.85 18.35 -9.33
N GLU A 210 -4.17 19.47 -9.98
CA GLU A 210 -4.27 19.58 -11.44
C GLU A 210 -2.99 19.17 -12.20
N LYS A 211 -1.82 19.37 -11.58
CA LYS A 211 -0.51 19.02 -12.19
C LYS A 211 -0.20 17.53 -12.17
N ASN A 212 -0.96 16.75 -11.43
CA ASN A 212 -0.72 15.32 -11.23
C ASN A 212 -1.74 14.43 -11.96
N LEU A 213 -2.54 15.03 -12.87
CA LEU A 213 -3.50 14.29 -13.67
C LEU A 213 -2.76 13.42 -14.70
N ASP A 214 -3.00 12.13 -14.67
CA ASP A 214 -2.53 11.21 -15.70
C ASP A 214 -3.40 11.28 -16.98
N ALA A 215 -2.98 10.56 -18.03
CA ALA A 215 -3.69 10.56 -19.30
C ALA A 215 -5.15 10.08 -19.16
N ARG A 216 -5.40 9.06 -18.33
CA ARG A 216 -6.75 8.55 -18.07
C ARG A 216 -7.63 9.59 -17.37
N ALA A 217 -7.10 10.26 -16.37
CA ALA A 217 -7.83 11.30 -15.64
C ALA A 217 -8.20 12.48 -16.55
N LEU A 218 -7.24 12.94 -17.38
CA LEU A 218 -7.51 13.97 -18.39
C LEU A 218 -8.57 13.52 -19.39
N TRP A 219 -8.52 12.28 -19.83
CA TRP A 219 -9.52 11.70 -20.75
C TRP A 219 -10.92 11.66 -20.14
N ILE A 220 -11.06 11.25 -18.89
CA ILE A 220 -12.35 11.26 -18.17
C ILE A 220 -12.87 12.71 -18.07
N GLY A 221 -12.02 13.66 -17.68
CA GLY A 221 -12.38 15.07 -17.60
C GLY A 221 -12.84 15.65 -18.93
N ILE A 222 -12.15 15.34 -20.05
CA ILE A 222 -12.55 15.77 -21.41
C ILE A 222 -13.96 15.26 -21.73
N ARG A 223 -14.25 13.99 -21.46
CA ARG A 223 -15.57 13.39 -21.73
C ARG A 223 -16.67 14.05 -20.90
N ILE A 224 -16.42 14.31 -19.62
CA ILE A 224 -17.36 14.97 -18.73
C ILE A 224 -17.61 16.43 -19.18
N ALA A 225 -16.55 17.20 -19.48
CA ALA A 225 -16.67 18.57 -19.96
C ALA A 225 -17.48 18.65 -21.25
N ARG A 226 -17.23 17.75 -22.21
CA ARG A 226 -18.02 17.65 -23.45
C ARG A 226 -19.49 17.35 -23.18
N ALA A 227 -19.79 16.39 -22.32
CA ALA A 227 -21.18 16.03 -21.98
C ALA A 227 -21.94 17.17 -21.30
N ASN A 228 -21.23 18.08 -20.66
CA ASN A 228 -21.76 19.33 -20.08
C ASN A 228 -21.73 20.53 -21.04
N HIS A 229 -21.32 20.36 -22.30
CA HIS A 229 -21.13 21.41 -23.26
C HIS A 229 -20.10 22.52 -22.84
N ASP A 230 -19.20 22.17 -21.91
CA ASP A 230 -18.09 23.03 -21.51
C ASP A 230 -16.95 22.92 -22.54
N THR A 231 -17.05 23.73 -23.58
CA THR A 231 -16.06 23.74 -24.65
C THR A 231 -14.70 24.25 -24.19
N MET A 232 -14.69 25.25 -23.27
CA MET A 232 -13.45 25.86 -22.79
C MET A 232 -12.70 24.88 -21.86
N GLY A 233 -13.38 24.31 -20.88
CA GLY A 233 -12.79 23.29 -19.99
C GLY A 233 -12.29 22.07 -20.77
N SER A 234 -13.07 21.59 -21.73
CA SER A 234 -12.65 20.49 -22.61
C SER A 234 -11.36 20.84 -23.38
N GLN A 235 -11.26 22.06 -23.95
CA GLN A 235 -10.06 22.46 -24.70
C GLN A 235 -8.82 22.59 -23.82
N VAL A 236 -8.96 23.07 -22.57
CA VAL A 236 -7.86 23.12 -21.60
C VAL A 236 -7.31 21.71 -21.33
N LEU A 237 -8.19 20.75 -21.01
CA LEU A 237 -7.79 19.37 -20.73
C LEU A 237 -7.17 18.67 -21.95
N VAL A 238 -7.71 18.93 -23.16
CA VAL A 238 -7.13 18.43 -24.42
C VAL A 238 -5.72 18.96 -24.65
N ASN A 239 -5.49 20.24 -24.39
CA ASN A 239 -4.15 20.84 -24.51
C ASN A 239 -3.16 20.23 -23.52
N GLN A 240 -3.59 19.96 -22.29
CA GLN A 240 -2.78 19.24 -21.30
C GLN A 240 -2.48 17.82 -21.74
N LEU A 241 -3.49 17.06 -22.19
CA LEU A 241 -3.33 15.69 -22.68
C LEU A 241 -2.34 15.63 -23.85
N ARG A 242 -2.46 16.54 -24.82
CA ARG A 242 -1.54 16.66 -25.95
C ARG A 242 -0.11 17.01 -25.52
N ALA A 243 0.04 17.93 -24.58
CA ALA A 243 1.36 18.42 -24.15
C ALA A 243 2.10 17.42 -23.27
N LEU A 244 1.39 16.73 -22.36
CA LEU A 244 2.00 15.85 -21.36
C LEU A 244 2.03 14.37 -21.79
N TYR A 245 1.07 13.94 -22.61
CA TYR A 245 0.88 12.53 -22.96
C TYR A 245 0.59 12.34 -24.47
N PRO A 246 1.44 12.88 -25.39
CA PRO A 246 1.16 12.88 -26.85
C PRO A 246 1.06 11.48 -27.46
N ASP A 247 1.73 10.49 -26.86
CA ASP A 247 1.75 9.10 -27.36
C ASP A 247 0.74 8.18 -26.65
N SER A 248 -0.02 8.71 -25.67
CA SER A 248 -1.00 7.93 -24.92
C SER A 248 -2.14 7.39 -25.78
N GLN A 249 -2.75 6.30 -25.34
CA GLN A 249 -3.94 5.74 -26.00
C GLN A 249 -5.13 6.71 -25.92
N GLU A 250 -5.23 7.45 -24.83
CA GLU A 250 -6.27 8.46 -24.57
C GLU A 250 -6.18 9.60 -25.58
N TYR A 251 -4.97 10.11 -25.87
CA TYR A 251 -4.82 11.16 -26.88
C TYR A 251 -5.09 10.64 -28.31
N LYS A 252 -4.63 9.43 -28.63
CA LYS A 252 -4.96 8.79 -29.92
C LYS A 252 -6.47 8.60 -30.07
N ARG A 253 -7.15 8.18 -28.99
CA ARG A 253 -8.60 8.05 -28.98
C ARG A 253 -9.30 9.38 -29.16
N TYR A 254 -8.81 10.43 -28.48
CA TYR A 254 -9.30 11.79 -28.70
C TYR A 254 -9.23 12.20 -30.17
N LEU A 255 -8.08 12.03 -30.83
CA LEU A 255 -7.90 12.39 -32.24
C LEU A 255 -8.87 11.65 -33.17
N GLN A 256 -9.21 10.41 -32.86
CA GLN A 256 -10.21 9.64 -33.63
C GLN A 256 -11.63 10.15 -33.44
N LEU A 257 -11.96 10.61 -32.23
CA LEU A 257 -13.33 10.91 -31.84
C LEU A 257 -13.68 12.41 -31.91
N GLN A 258 -12.72 13.32 -32.00
CA GLN A 258 -12.92 14.77 -31.88
C GLN A 258 -13.99 15.37 -32.82
N TYR A 259 -14.24 14.72 -33.96
CA TYR A 259 -15.25 15.15 -34.93
C TYR A 259 -16.49 14.27 -34.95
N THR A 260 -16.62 13.35 -34.01
CA THR A 260 -17.75 12.42 -33.90
C THR A 260 -18.81 12.92 -32.93
N THR A 261 -20.00 12.32 -33.00
CA THR A 261 -21.10 12.62 -32.07
C THR A 261 -20.84 12.06 -30.66
N GLU A 262 -21.48 12.63 -29.63
CA GLU A 262 -21.34 12.20 -28.23
C GLU A 262 -21.62 10.71 -27.99
N ALA A 263 -22.46 10.07 -28.81
CA ALA A 263 -22.78 8.65 -28.66
C ALA A 263 -21.56 7.72 -28.81
N VAL A 264 -20.50 8.17 -29.49
CA VAL A 264 -19.28 7.39 -29.74
C VAL A 264 -18.22 7.57 -28.64
N TRP A 265 -18.41 8.56 -27.78
CA TRP A 265 -17.46 8.89 -26.71
C TRP A 265 -17.64 8.06 -25.44
N LYS A 266 -18.66 7.24 -25.34
CA LYS A 266 -19.01 6.39 -24.20
C LYS A 266 -18.24 5.08 -24.17
#